data_d5eb0e7c750064d43e54f40db4bc1232
#
_entry.id   d5eb0e7c750064d43e54f40db4bc1232
#
_cell.length_a   1.000
_cell.length_b   1.000
_cell.length_c   1.000
_cell.angle_alpha   90.00
_cell.angle_beta   90.00
_cell.angle_gamma   90.00
#
_symmetry.space_group_name_H-M   'P 1'
#
loop_
_entity.id
_entity.type
_entity.pdbx_description
1 polymer ?
#
loop_
_entity_poly.entity_id
_entity_poly.type
_entity_poly.pdbx_seq_one_letter_code
_entity_poly.pdbx_strand_id
1 'polypeptide(L)'
;DRFFESTKKLRMPCQMDRDELKKILAGCVEKAQLESAYVEMIQTRGISPNFVRDPRLATPRVMAFAVPFGWILKQEDFEKGLDVLLTDIKRIPPSSVDPTIKNYHWMDLVTGMLNAYEKGNDTAVLVDENNNITEGPGFNLFCINETGIFTPEHGVLEGITRQSVFDLAKELNLPIMTKSISVKELYSAEELFATSTAGGIMPITRVSGQEIGKGSVGSLTRQLHKLYWEKHSDDSWSTSITDILSNK
;
A
#
# COMPACT_ATOMS: atom_id res chain seq x y z
N ASP A 1 7.21 -11.52 -5.68
CA ASP A 1 6.84 -11.44 -7.11
C ASP A 1 6.86 -9.99 -7.58
N ARG A 2 6.05 -9.10 -7.01
CA ARG A 2 5.92 -7.71 -7.44
C ARG A 2 7.26 -6.95 -7.47
N PHE A 3 8.17 -7.20 -6.53
CA PHE A 3 9.50 -6.58 -6.51
C PHE A 3 10.29 -6.92 -7.79
N PHE A 4 10.35 -8.20 -8.16
CA PHE A 4 11.04 -8.65 -9.37
C PHE A 4 10.40 -8.10 -10.65
N GLU A 5 9.08 -8.06 -10.71
CA GLU A 5 8.36 -7.45 -11.84
C GLU A 5 8.64 -5.95 -11.94
N SER A 6 8.64 -5.21 -10.80
CA SER A 6 8.97 -3.79 -10.78
C SER A 6 10.40 -3.53 -11.27
N THR A 7 11.38 -4.30 -10.81
CA THR A 7 12.78 -4.12 -11.25
C THR A 7 12.97 -4.45 -12.73
N LYS A 8 12.27 -5.47 -13.24
CA LYS A 8 12.26 -5.83 -14.66
C LYS A 8 11.65 -4.73 -15.53
N LYS A 9 10.46 -4.23 -15.15
CA LYS A 9 9.80 -3.10 -15.84
C LYS A 9 10.69 -1.86 -15.88
N LEU A 10 11.46 -1.60 -14.83
CA LEU A 10 12.44 -0.52 -14.76
C LEU A 10 13.74 -0.79 -15.52
N ARG A 11 13.84 -1.93 -16.22
CA ARG A 11 15.06 -2.35 -16.96
C ARG A 11 16.30 -2.38 -16.05
N MET A 12 16.14 -2.87 -14.83
CA MET A 12 17.23 -3.13 -13.87
C MET A 12 16.90 -4.42 -13.08
N PRO A 13 16.89 -5.60 -13.78
CA PRO A 13 16.51 -6.85 -13.16
C PRO A 13 17.36 -7.15 -11.92
N CYS A 14 16.74 -7.64 -10.87
CA CYS A 14 17.43 -8.07 -9.66
C CYS A 14 18.35 -9.26 -10.01
N GLN A 15 19.59 -9.19 -9.55
CA GLN A 15 20.58 -10.26 -9.79
C GLN A 15 20.49 -11.40 -8.77
N MET A 16 19.81 -11.15 -7.64
CA MET A 16 19.57 -12.16 -6.60
C MET A 16 18.35 -13.01 -6.97
N ASP A 17 18.39 -14.27 -6.61
CA ASP A 17 17.19 -15.11 -6.67
C ASP A 17 16.25 -14.84 -5.48
N ARG A 18 15.06 -15.47 -5.51
CA ARG A 18 14.02 -15.26 -4.50
C ARG A 18 14.41 -15.75 -3.12
N ASP A 19 15.09 -16.89 -3.05
CA ASP A 19 15.43 -17.51 -1.78
C ASP A 19 16.60 -16.80 -1.13
N GLU A 20 17.57 -16.33 -1.93
CA GLU A 20 18.63 -15.45 -1.46
C GLU A 20 18.06 -14.15 -0.86
N LEU A 21 17.14 -13.50 -1.58
CA LEU A 21 16.52 -12.27 -1.08
C LEU A 21 15.69 -12.51 0.19
N LYS A 22 14.92 -13.60 0.26
CA LYS A 22 14.18 -13.98 1.48
C LYS A 22 15.11 -14.16 2.69
N LYS A 23 16.25 -14.85 2.51
CA LYS A 23 17.25 -15.02 3.57
C LYS A 23 17.83 -13.70 4.05
N ILE A 24 18.12 -12.77 3.12
CA ILE A 24 18.58 -11.42 3.48
C ILE A 24 17.53 -10.69 4.31
N LEU A 25 16.24 -10.70 3.89
CA LEU A 25 15.17 -10.03 4.62
C LEU A 25 14.96 -10.63 6.01
N ALA A 26 14.92 -11.96 6.12
CA ALA A 26 14.83 -12.64 7.41
C ALA A 26 16.03 -12.32 8.32
N GLY A 27 17.25 -12.31 7.77
CA GLY A 27 18.46 -11.92 8.48
C GLY A 27 18.46 -10.45 8.96
N CYS A 28 17.79 -9.54 8.25
CA CYS A 28 17.60 -8.16 8.72
C CYS A 28 16.74 -8.12 9.99
N VAL A 29 15.65 -8.88 10.04
CA VAL A 29 14.77 -8.95 11.22
C VAL A 29 15.52 -9.58 12.41
N GLU A 30 16.20 -10.71 12.18
CA GLU A 30 17.00 -11.38 13.21
C GLU A 30 18.04 -10.45 13.83
N LYS A 31 18.82 -9.76 12.98
CA LYS A 31 19.86 -8.81 13.45
C LYS A 31 19.30 -7.58 14.14
N ALA A 32 18.14 -7.11 13.73
CA ALA A 32 17.47 -5.98 14.37
C ALA A 32 16.86 -6.34 15.74
N GLN A 33 16.71 -7.63 16.05
CA GLN A 33 16.13 -8.14 17.31
C GLN A 33 14.74 -7.54 17.62
N LEU A 34 13.91 -7.37 16.57
CA LEU A 34 12.57 -6.80 16.67
C LEU A 34 11.52 -7.91 16.62
N GLU A 35 10.58 -7.92 17.56
CA GLU A 35 9.42 -8.81 17.56
C GLU A 35 8.41 -8.40 16.48
N SER A 36 8.27 -7.11 16.25
CA SER A 36 7.42 -6.54 15.20
C SER A 36 8.24 -5.54 14.39
N ALA A 37 8.43 -5.84 13.11
CA ALA A 37 9.31 -5.09 12.23
C ALA A 37 8.64 -4.73 10.90
N TYR A 38 8.94 -3.55 10.40
CA TYR A 38 8.76 -3.19 9.01
C TYR A 38 10.07 -3.50 8.27
N VAL A 39 9.99 -4.37 7.27
CA VAL A 39 11.16 -4.77 6.47
C VAL A 39 11.04 -4.12 5.10
N GLU A 40 12.05 -3.38 4.71
CA GLU A 40 12.10 -2.73 3.41
C GLU A 40 13.23 -3.30 2.55
N MET A 41 12.93 -3.55 1.28
CA MET A 41 13.88 -3.91 0.25
C MET A 41 13.84 -2.89 -0.88
N ILE A 42 15.00 -2.36 -1.24
CA ILE A 42 15.15 -1.29 -2.21
C ILE A 42 16.15 -1.72 -3.26
N GLN A 43 15.81 -1.54 -4.52
CA GLN A 43 16.78 -1.61 -5.60
C GLN A 43 16.95 -0.24 -6.24
N THR A 44 18.16 0.24 -6.26
CA THR A 44 18.53 1.46 -6.98
C THR A 44 19.17 1.10 -8.31
N ARG A 45 19.13 2.04 -9.25
CA ARG A 45 19.88 1.90 -10.51
C ARG A 45 21.40 1.89 -10.27
N GLY A 46 21.84 2.41 -9.13
CA GLY A 46 23.25 2.49 -8.76
C GLY A 46 23.98 3.64 -9.43
N ILE A 47 25.29 3.48 -9.57
CA ILE A 47 26.19 4.52 -10.06
C ILE A 47 26.84 4.06 -11.37
N SER A 48 26.87 4.94 -12.36
CA SER A 48 27.61 4.72 -13.60
C SER A 48 29.11 5.00 -13.39
N PRO A 49 30.02 4.34 -14.15
CA PRO A 49 31.44 4.67 -14.14
C PRO A 49 31.67 6.16 -14.45
N ASN A 50 32.56 6.78 -13.69
CA ASN A 50 32.93 8.20 -13.88
C ASN A 50 31.73 9.18 -13.87
N PHE A 51 30.65 8.85 -13.21
CA PHE A 51 29.39 9.65 -13.14
C PHE A 51 28.79 10.01 -14.52
N VAL A 52 29.04 9.18 -15.53
CA VAL A 52 28.41 9.32 -16.84
C VAL A 52 26.88 9.22 -16.70
N ARG A 53 26.14 10.11 -17.37
CA ARG A 53 24.67 10.19 -17.26
C ARG A 53 23.90 9.10 -18.03
N ASP A 54 24.59 8.13 -18.61
CA ASP A 54 23.95 7.01 -19.30
C ASP A 54 23.44 5.97 -18.29
N PRO A 55 22.10 5.82 -18.11
CA PRO A 55 21.54 4.88 -17.15
C PRO A 55 21.82 3.40 -17.48
N ARG A 56 22.22 3.09 -18.70
CA ARG A 56 22.56 1.73 -19.13
C ARG A 56 23.89 1.25 -18.56
N LEU A 57 24.76 2.18 -18.20
CA LEU A 57 26.10 1.91 -17.64
C LEU A 57 26.09 1.81 -16.11
N ALA A 58 24.97 2.13 -15.46
CA ALA A 58 24.84 2.04 -14.02
C ALA A 58 24.75 0.58 -13.55
N THR A 59 25.39 0.27 -12.43
CA THR A 59 25.31 -1.04 -11.78
C THR A 59 24.27 -1.01 -10.68
N PRO A 60 23.14 -1.73 -10.82
CA PRO A 60 22.08 -1.77 -9.80
C PRO A 60 22.61 -2.25 -8.45
N ARG A 61 22.02 -1.72 -7.37
CA ARG A 61 22.34 -2.13 -6.00
C ARG A 61 21.06 -2.43 -5.24
N VAL A 62 21.06 -3.53 -4.49
CA VAL A 62 19.99 -3.89 -3.58
C VAL A 62 20.40 -3.54 -2.15
N MET A 63 19.46 -2.98 -1.40
CA MET A 63 19.57 -2.68 0.02
C MET A 63 18.35 -3.25 0.72
N ALA A 64 18.54 -3.75 1.94
CA ALA A 64 17.46 -4.18 2.80
C ALA A 64 17.74 -3.77 4.25
N PHE A 65 16.68 -3.46 4.99
CA PHE A 65 16.77 -3.15 6.42
C PHE A 65 15.45 -3.48 7.12
N ALA A 66 15.51 -3.66 8.44
CA ALA A 66 14.37 -3.79 9.31
C ALA A 66 14.37 -2.67 10.33
N VAL A 67 13.19 -2.08 10.56
CA VAL A 67 12.94 -1.03 11.56
C VAL A 67 11.70 -1.41 12.38
N PRO A 68 11.46 -0.79 13.55
CA PRO A 68 10.21 -0.98 14.28
C PRO A 68 9.00 -0.76 13.37
N PHE A 69 7.95 -1.57 13.55
CA PHE A 69 6.77 -1.49 12.70
C PHE A 69 6.12 -0.10 12.80
N GLY A 70 5.99 0.56 11.66
CA GLY A 70 5.36 1.88 11.55
C GLY A 70 3.89 1.74 11.11
N TRP A 71 2.97 2.23 11.94
CA TRP A 71 1.54 2.21 11.67
C TRP A 71 1.07 3.50 11.00
N ILE A 72 0.29 3.40 9.91
CA ILE A 72 -0.48 4.53 9.37
C ILE A 72 -1.64 4.84 10.32
N LEU A 73 -2.39 3.80 10.73
CA LEU A 73 -3.40 3.86 11.78
C LEU A 73 -3.06 2.82 12.83
N LYS A 74 -2.84 3.26 14.07
CA LYS A 74 -2.58 2.34 15.17
C LYS A 74 -3.82 1.51 15.52
N GLN A 75 -3.62 0.31 16.04
CA GLN A 75 -4.73 -0.58 16.42
C GLN A 75 -5.66 0.04 17.48
N GLU A 76 -5.11 0.81 18.40
CA GLU A 76 -5.86 1.54 19.44
C GLU A 76 -6.80 2.61 18.87
N ASP A 77 -6.47 3.17 17.69
CA ASP A 77 -7.26 4.19 16.99
C ASP A 77 -8.23 3.59 15.96
N PHE A 78 -8.31 2.26 15.83
CA PHE A 78 -9.13 1.59 14.82
C PHE A 78 -10.59 2.04 14.85
N GLU A 79 -11.18 2.18 16.03
CA GLU A 79 -12.59 2.59 16.20
C GLU A 79 -12.85 4.04 15.78
N LYS A 80 -11.85 4.89 15.91
CA LYS A 80 -11.89 6.28 15.42
C LYS A 80 -11.85 6.31 13.89
N GLY A 81 -11.00 5.46 13.29
CA GLY A 81 -10.71 5.47 11.87
C GLY A 81 -9.94 6.73 11.42
N LEU A 82 -9.61 6.76 10.14
CA LEU A 82 -8.91 7.89 9.52
C LEU A 82 -9.89 8.99 9.07
N ASP A 83 -9.46 10.24 9.22
CA ASP A 83 -9.99 11.39 8.49
C ASP A 83 -9.01 11.75 7.37
N VAL A 84 -9.34 11.43 6.12
CA VAL A 84 -8.47 11.67 4.97
C VAL A 84 -8.84 12.97 4.26
N LEU A 85 -7.85 13.76 3.86
CA LEU A 85 -8.09 14.90 2.99
C LEU A 85 -8.25 14.42 1.55
N LEU A 86 -9.38 14.69 0.91
CA LEU A 86 -9.46 14.66 -0.55
C LEU A 86 -8.77 15.91 -1.08
N THR A 87 -7.58 15.74 -1.68
CA THR A 87 -6.74 16.84 -2.13
C THR A 87 -6.95 17.17 -3.60
N ASP A 88 -6.70 18.42 -3.99
CA ASP A 88 -6.68 18.88 -5.39
C ASP A 88 -5.37 18.50 -6.11
N ILE A 89 -4.37 17.99 -5.39
CA ILE A 89 -3.13 17.49 -5.97
C ILE A 89 -3.43 16.29 -6.86
N LYS A 90 -3.01 16.40 -8.13
CA LYS A 90 -3.21 15.32 -9.10
C LYS A 90 -2.15 14.25 -8.93
N ARG A 91 -2.58 12.99 -8.98
CA ARG A 91 -1.67 11.85 -9.07
C ARG A 91 -0.88 11.94 -10.38
N ILE A 92 0.43 11.68 -10.33
CA ILE A 92 1.27 11.58 -11.53
C ILE A 92 0.59 10.65 -12.54
N PRO A 93 0.34 11.09 -13.79
CA PRO A 93 -0.41 10.29 -14.75
C PRO A 93 0.36 9.02 -15.14
N PRO A 94 -0.35 7.89 -15.36
CA PRO A 94 0.26 6.61 -15.76
C PRO A 94 1.10 6.68 -17.04
N SER A 95 0.84 7.64 -17.91
CA SER A 95 1.62 7.91 -19.12
C SER A 95 3.04 8.43 -18.82
N SER A 96 3.27 9.00 -17.64
CA SER A 96 4.58 9.53 -17.20
C SER A 96 5.29 8.55 -16.27
N VAL A 97 4.59 7.97 -15.31
CA VAL A 97 5.13 6.99 -14.35
C VAL A 97 4.14 5.87 -14.18
N ASP A 98 4.51 4.64 -14.58
CA ASP A 98 3.66 3.46 -14.41
C ASP A 98 3.38 3.21 -12.91
N PRO A 99 2.13 3.38 -12.44
CA PRO A 99 1.78 3.25 -11.02
C PRO A 99 1.87 1.80 -10.52
N THR A 100 1.86 0.81 -11.44
CA THR A 100 2.01 -0.62 -11.07
C THR A 100 3.42 -0.98 -10.67
N ILE A 101 4.40 -0.12 -10.97
CA ILE A 101 5.77 -0.23 -10.50
C ILE A 101 5.88 0.43 -9.12
N LYS A 102 6.23 -0.35 -8.07
CA LYS A 102 6.50 0.27 -6.77
C LYS A 102 7.80 1.06 -6.87
N ASN A 103 7.69 2.39 -6.72
CA ASN A 103 8.77 3.34 -6.96
C ASN A 103 8.78 4.48 -5.92
N TYR A 104 9.77 5.36 -6.01
CA TYR A 104 9.94 6.53 -5.13
C TYR A 104 9.58 7.88 -5.78
N HIS A 105 8.78 7.88 -6.84
CA HIS A 105 8.16 9.10 -7.38
C HIS A 105 6.97 9.51 -6.51
N TRP A 106 7.26 10.16 -5.39
CA TRP A 106 6.29 10.44 -4.33
C TRP A 106 6.02 11.92 -4.12
N MET A 107 6.49 12.81 -5.00
CA MET A 107 6.34 14.26 -4.78
C MET A 107 4.87 14.69 -4.70
N ASP A 108 4.01 14.15 -5.54
CA ASP A 108 2.57 14.37 -5.51
C ASP A 108 1.93 13.83 -4.21
N LEU A 109 2.28 12.61 -3.83
CA LEU A 109 1.81 11.96 -2.59
C LEU A 109 2.28 12.73 -1.35
N VAL A 110 3.56 13.13 -1.30
CA VAL A 110 4.14 13.91 -0.19
C VAL A 110 3.48 15.29 -0.10
N THR A 111 3.28 15.97 -1.23
CA THR A 111 2.60 17.27 -1.26
C THR A 111 1.16 17.14 -0.75
N GLY A 112 0.44 16.10 -1.19
CA GLY A 112 -0.92 15.81 -0.69
C GLY A 112 -0.94 15.55 0.81
N MET A 113 0.02 14.80 1.32
CA MET A 113 0.15 14.50 2.76
C MET A 113 0.45 15.75 3.59
N LEU A 114 1.35 16.62 3.13
CA LEU A 114 1.62 17.89 3.80
C LEU A 114 0.38 18.77 3.86
N ASN A 115 -0.37 18.88 2.74
CA ASN A 115 -1.63 19.62 2.71
C ASN A 115 -2.66 19.04 3.68
N ALA A 116 -2.70 17.72 3.85
CA ALA A 116 -3.58 17.07 4.82
C ALA A 116 -3.21 17.45 6.25
N TYR A 117 -1.94 17.37 6.60
CA TYR A 117 -1.45 17.73 7.94
C TYR A 117 -1.70 19.20 8.27
N GLU A 118 -1.50 20.12 7.32
CA GLU A 118 -1.80 21.56 7.50
C GLU A 118 -3.28 21.82 7.77
N LYS A 119 -4.18 20.96 7.28
CA LYS A 119 -5.62 21.03 7.50
C LYS A 119 -6.11 20.20 8.69
N GLY A 120 -5.21 19.51 9.39
CA GLY A 120 -5.53 18.68 10.54
C GLY A 120 -6.12 17.31 10.23
N ASN A 121 -6.00 16.85 8.97
CA ASN A 121 -6.38 15.48 8.57
C ASN A 121 -5.22 14.51 8.80
N ASP A 122 -5.52 13.22 8.91
CA ASP A 122 -4.53 12.17 9.20
C ASP A 122 -3.63 11.86 7.98
N THR A 123 -4.16 11.94 6.77
CA THR A 123 -3.45 11.69 5.50
C THR A 123 -4.28 12.21 4.32
N ALA A 124 -3.83 11.97 3.07
CA ALA A 124 -4.51 12.43 1.86
C ALA A 124 -4.93 11.29 0.94
N VAL A 125 -5.96 11.55 0.13
CA VAL A 125 -6.32 10.76 -1.05
C VAL A 125 -6.22 11.68 -2.27
N LEU A 126 -5.52 11.22 -3.31
CA LEU A 126 -5.31 11.98 -4.53
C LEU A 126 -6.32 11.56 -5.60
N VAL A 127 -6.49 12.43 -6.59
CA VAL A 127 -7.35 12.18 -7.76
C VAL A 127 -6.53 12.24 -9.06
N ASP A 128 -7.04 11.62 -10.10
CA ASP A 128 -6.49 11.74 -11.45
C ASP A 128 -6.88 13.08 -12.12
N GLU A 129 -6.48 13.27 -13.38
CA GLU A 129 -6.79 14.46 -14.16
C GLU A 129 -8.31 14.63 -14.40
N ASN A 130 -9.08 13.55 -14.35
CA ASN A 130 -10.54 13.53 -14.54
C ASN A 130 -11.30 13.61 -13.20
N ASN A 131 -10.61 13.86 -12.08
CA ASN A 131 -11.14 13.84 -10.72
C ASN A 131 -11.70 12.50 -10.27
N ASN A 132 -11.22 11.38 -10.83
CA ASN A 132 -11.46 10.07 -10.26
C ASN A 132 -10.49 9.82 -9.12
N ILE A 133 -10.96 9.11 -8.12
CA ILE A 133 -10.16 8.70 -6.95
C ILE A 133 -9.04 7.78 -7.40
N THR A 134 -7.85 7.98 -6.86
CA THR A 134 -6.70 7.09 -7.07
C THR A 134 -6.27 6.42 -5.76
N GLU A 135 -5.21 6.83 -5.17
CA GLU A 135 -4.63 6.25 -3.97
C GLU A 135 -4.12 7.35 -3.03
N GLY A 136 -3.73 6.97 -1.83
CA GLY A 136 -3.04 7.86 -0.92
C GLY A 136 -1.58 7.48 -0.68
N PRO A 137 -0.84 8.27 0.12
CA PRO A 137 0.56 8.03 0.44
C PRO A 137 0.78 6.68 1.13
N GLY A 138 1.13 5.66 0.34
CA GLY A 138 1.44 4.32 0.83
C GLY A 138 0.24 3.39 1.06
N PHE A 139 -0.96 3.73 0.57
CA PHE A 139 -2.14 2.89 0.70
C PHE A 139 -3.06 2.96 -0.52
N ASN A 140 -3.81 1.87 -0.75
CA ASN A 140 -4.93 1.85 -1.69
C ASN A 140 -6.26 2.11 -0.96
N LEU A 141 -7.29 2.52 -1.70
CA LEU A 141 -8.62 2.85 -1.18
C LEU A 141 -9.66 1.83 -1.65
N PHE A 142 -10.63 1.57 -0.80
CA PHE A 142 -11.82 0.79 -1.11
C PHE A 142 -13.08 1.52 -0.64
N CYS A 143 -14.14 1.43 -1.46
CA CYS A 143 -15.48 1.90 -1.15
C CYS A 143 -16.42 0.69 -1.05
N ILE A 144 -17.35 0.73 -0.13
CA ILE A 144 -18.44 -0.26 0.02
C ILE A 144 -19.76 0.46 -0.14
N ASN A 145 -20.68 -0.15 -0.88
CA ASN A 145 -22.08 0.23 -0.95
C ASN A 145 -22.98 -1.03 -1.08
N GLU A 146 -24.29 -0.85 -1.25
CA GLU A 146 -25.26 -1.95 -1.40
C GLU A 146 -24.90 -2.98 -2.48
N THR A 147 -24.12 -2.61 -3.50
CA THR A 147 -23.79 -3.48 -4.64
C THR A 147 -22.46 -4.22 -4.47
N GLY A 148 -21.65 -3.87 -3.47
CA GLY A 148 -20.40 -4.56 -3.18
C GLY A 148 -19.21 -3.67 -2.83
N ILE A 149 -18.03 -4.22 -2.98
CA ILE A 149 -16.73 -3.60 -2.67
C ILE A 149 -16.10 -3.12 -3.98
N PHE A 150 -15.61 -1.87 -3.97
CA PHE A 150 -14.97 -1.26 -5.13
C PHE A 150 -13.61 -0.68 -4.77
N THR A 151 -12.67 -0.74 -5.70
CA THR A 151 -11.37 -0.07 -5.58
C THR A 151 -10.98 0.55 -6.92
N PRO A 152 -10.23 1.66 -6.93
CA PRO A 152 -9.80 2.28 -8.18
C PRO A 152 -9.07 1.30 -9.09
N GLU A 153 -9.40 1.38 -10.39
CA GLU A 153 -8.85 0.54 -11.44
C GLU A 153 -7.53 1.09 -11.99
N HIS A 154 -7.43 2.42 -12.10
CA HIS A 154 -6.33 3.11 -12.76
C HIS A 154 -5.61 4.09 -11.82
N GLY A 155 -4.34 4.39 -12.14
CA GLY A 155 -3.57 5.38 -11.40
C GLY A 155 -3.12 4.93 -10.01
N VAL A 156 -3.14 3.64 -9.72
CA VAL A 156 -2.84 3.07 -8.40
C VAL A 156 -1.81 1.95 -8.46
N LEU A 157 -1.10 1.75 -7.37
CA LEU A 157 -0.25 0.58 -7.18
C LEU A 157 -1.11 -0.66 -6.95
N GLU A 158 -0.75 -1.77 -7.58
CA GLU A 158 -1.30 -3.09 -7.26
C GLU A 158 -0.75 -3.58 -5.91
N GLY A 159 -1.34 -3.04 -4.81
CA GLY A 159 -0.91 -3.30 -3.45
C GLY A 159 -1.08 -4.76 -3.04
N ILE A 160 -0.14 -5.31 -2.25
CA ILE A 160 -0.25 -6.69 -1.74
C ILE A 160 -1.46 -6.79 -0.79
N THR A 161 -1.63 -5.84 0.14
CA THR A 161 -2.81 -5.80 1.01
C THR A 161 -4.10 -5.54 0.22
N ARG A 162 -4.03 -4.78 -0.88
CA ARG A 162 -5.17 -4.65 -1.81
C ARG A 162 -5.55 -6.01 -2.40
N GLN A 163 -4.58 -6.81 -2.85
CA GLN A 163 -4.83 -8.16 -3.35
C GLN A 163 -5.41 -9.07 -2.26
N SER A 164 -4.91 -8.98 -1.04
CA SER A 164 -5.47 -9.72 0.10
C SER A 164 -6.98 -9.47 0.29
N VAL A 165 -7.46 -8.23 0.06
CA VAL A 165 -8.90 -7.94 0.13
C VAL A 165 -9.69 -8.69 -0.94
N PHE A 166 -9.16 -8.84 -2.17
CA PHE A 166 -9.81 -9.65 -3.20
C PHE A 166 -9.93 -11.12 -2.77
N ASP A 167 -8.86 -11.66 -2.18
CA ASP A 167 -8.84 -13.05 -1.73
C ASP A 167 -9.82 -13.27 -0.55
N LEU A 168 -9.86 -12.35 0.42
CA LEU A 168 -10.81 -12.37 1.53
C LEU A 168 -12.27 -12.20 1.05
N ALA A 169 -12.51 -11.28 0.13
CA ALA A 169 -13.86 -11.09 -0.43
C ALA A 169 -14.35 -12.34 -1.16
N LYS A 170 -13.45 -13.02 -1.89
CA LYS A 170 -13.77 -14.31 -2.53
C LYS A 170 -14.09 -15.40 -1.50
N GLU A 171 -13.34 -15.49 -0.42
CA GLU A 171 -13.58 -16.44 0.68
C GLU A 171 -14.96 -16.20 1.34
N LEU A 172 -15.36 -14.93 1.46
CA LEU A 172 -16.64 -14.52 2.02
C LEU A 172 -17.80 -14.50 0.99
N ASN A 173 -17.53 -14.85 -0.27
CA ASN A 173 -18.50 -14.73 -1.38
C ASN A 173 -19.06 -13.31 -1.55
N LEU A 174 -18.26 -12.29 -1.31
CA LEU A 174 -18.65 -10.89 -1.46
C LEU A 174 -18.32 -10.38 -2.88
N PRO A 175 -19.23 -9.60 -3.50
CA PRO A 175 -18.94 -8.96 -4.77
C PRO A 175 -17.86 -7.89 -4.61
N ILE A 176 -16.78 -8.02 -5.38
CA ILE A 176 -15.66 -7.07 -5.41
C ILE A 176 -15.23 -6.81 -6.85
N MET A 177 -14.98 -5.55 -7.19
CA MET A 177 -14.52 -5.19 -8.52
C MET A 177 -13.65 -3.93 -8.51
N THR A 178 -12.87 -3.78 -9.59
CA THR A 178 -12.16 -2.54 -9.91
C THR A 178 -13.02 -1.69 -10.82
N LYS A 179 -13.02 -0.38 -10.61
CA LYS A 179 -13.66 0.60 -11.50
C LYS A 179 -13.11 2.00 -11.25
N SER A 180 -13.37 2.92 -12.16
CA SER A 180 -13.20 4.35 -11.85
C SER A 180 -14.20 4.77 -10.78
N ILE A 181 -13.74 5.48 -9.75
CA ILE A 181 -14.56 5.97 -8.64
C ILE A 181 -14.54 7.48 -8.67
N SER A 182 -15.70 8.09 -8.87
CA SER A 182 -15.84 9.55 -8.82
C SER A 182 -15.83 10.07 -7.38
N VAL A 183 -15.52 11.36 -7.21
CA VAL A 183 -15.62 12.05 -5.91
C VAL A 183 -17.03 11.90 -5.31
N LYS A 184 -18.08 11.94 -6.15
CA LYS A 184 -19.46 11.76 -5.69
C LYS A 184 -19.69 10.36 -5.12
N GLU A 185 -19.18 9.32 -5.77
CA GLU A 185 -19.30 7.94 -5.29
C GLU A 185 -18.52 7.72 -4.01
N LEU A 186 -17.34 8.35 -3.86
CA LEU A 186 -16.58 8.32 -2.61
C LEU A 186 -17.42 8.83 -1.43
N TYR A 187 -18.04 10.02 -1.56
CA TYR A 187 -18.86 10.60 -0.49
C TYR A 187 -20.20 9.88 -0.25
N SER A 188 -20.69 9.12 -1.22
CA SER A 188 -21.92 8.34 -1.09
C SER A 188 -21.69 6.89 -0.64
N ALA A 189 -20.44 6.51 -0.36
CA ALA A 189 -20.12 5.19 0.15
C ALA A 189 -20.72 4.97 1.55
N GLU A 190 -21.13 3.74 1.85
CA GLU A 190 -21.58 3.33 3.17
C GLU A 190 -20.41 3.11 4.12
N GLU A 191 -19.31 2.55 3.59
CA GLU A 191 -18.07 2.33 4.30
C GLU A 191 -16.89 2.66 3.37
N LEU A 192 -15.81 3.20 3.94
CA LEU A 192 -14.52 3.37 3.28
C LEU A 192 -13.42 2.72 4.12
N PHE A 193 -12.42 2.18 3.44
CA PHE A 193 -11.19 1.74 4.10
C PHE A 193 -9.96 1.88 3.20
N ALA A 194 -8.83 2.03 3.85
CA ALA A 194 -7.51 2.01 3.22
C ALA A 194 -6.81 0.66 3.43
N THR A 195 -5.90 0.31 2.53
CA THR A 195 -5.10 -0.92 2.65
C THR A 195 -3.62 -0.66 2.45
N SER A 196 -2.81 -1.10 3.40
CA SER A 196 -1.35 -0.96 3.38
C SER A 196 -0.69 -2.09 4.15
N THR A 197 0.57 -2.41 3.81
CA THR A 197 1.41 -3.26 4.66
C THR A 197 1.74 -2.58 6.01
N ALA A 198 1.60 -1.26 6.10
CA ALA A 198 1.82 -0.46 7.30
C ALA A 198 0.52 -0.19 8.10
N GLY A 199 -0.37 -1.19 8.20
CA GLY A 199 -1.62 -1.06 8.97
C GLY A 199 -2.71 -2.05 8.60
N GLY A 200 -2.49 -2.88 7.56
CA GLY A 200 -3.49 -3.83 7.09
C GLY A 200 -4.69 -3.13 6.45
N ILE A 201 -5.88 -3.45 6.92
CA ILE A 201 -7.16 -2.84 6.51
C ILE A 201 -7.53 -1.80 7.55
N MET A 202 -7.56 -0.53 7.17
CA MET A 202 -7.73 0.63 8.04
C MET A 202 -9.03 1.36 7.68
N PRO A 203 -10.00 1.52 8.59
CA PRO A 203 -11.23 2.23 8.31
C PRO A 203 -10.96 3.72 8.04
N ILE A 204 -11.73 4.28 7.09
CA ILE A 204 -11.84 5.72 6.86
C ILE A 204 -13.24 6.12 7.26
N THR A 205 -13.38 6.92 8.30
CA THR A 205 -14.68 7.37 8.82
C THR A 205 -15.05 8.77 8.38
N ARG A 206 -14.05 9.55 7.90
CA ARG A 206 -14.24 10.92 7.43
C ARG A 206 -13.41 11.20 6.18
N VAL A 207 -13.92 12.06 5.32
CA VAL A 207 -13.21 12.61 4.17
C VAL A 207 -13.33 14.12 4.22
N SER A 208 -12.21 14.84 4.33
CA SER A 208 -12.16 16.29 4.47
C SER A 208 -13.10 16.82 5.58
N GLY A 209 -13.13 16.12 6.72
CA GLY A 209 -13.99 16.43 7.86
C GLY A 209 -15.45 16.02 7.73
N GLN A 210 -15.91 15.58 6.55
CA GLN A 210 -17.27 15.07 6.34
C GLN A 210 -17.34 13.58 6.71
N GLU A 211 -18.33 13.21 7.49
CA GLU A 211 -18.59 11.81 7.86
C GLU A 211 -19.01 10.97 6.64
N ILE A 212 -18.49 9.75 6.57
CA ILE A 212 -18.85 8.74 5.57
C ILE A 212 -19.80 7.71 6.22
N GLY A 213 -20.87 7.40 5.50
CA GLY A 213 -21.90 6.49 6.04
C GLY A 213 -22.46 6.99 7.36
N LYS A 214 -22.15 6.30 8.45
CA LYS A 214 -22.59 6.64 9.82
C LYS A 214 -21.50 7.37 10.64
N GLY A 215 -20.40 7.77 10.03
CA GLY A 215 -19.26 8.39 10.73
C GLY A 215 -18.53 7.44 11.69
N SER A 216 -18.72 6.14 11.54
CA SER A 216 -18.12 5.09 12.38
C SER A 216 -17.66 3.92 11.52
N VAL A 217 -16.82 3.06 12.09
CA VAL A 217 -16.32 1.87 11.40
C VAL A 217 -17.46 0.94 11.00
N GLY A 218 -17.56 0.66 9.71
CA GLY A 218 -18.59 -0.21 9.18
C GLY A 218 -18.36 -1.70 9.51
N SER A 219 -19.44 -2.48 9.46
CA SER A 219 -19.41 -3.89 9.84
C SER A 219 -18.56 -4.74 8.92
N LEU A 220 -18.59 -4.46 7.62
CA LEU A 220 -17.83 -5.23 6.63
C LEU A 220 -16.34 -4.89 6.69
N THR A 221 -15.99 -3.62 6.85
CA THR A 221 -14.61 -3.19 7.11
C THR A 221 -14.03 -3.90 8.34
N ARG A 222 -14.79 -3.97 9.43
CA ARG A 222 -14.39 -4.65 10.66
C ARG A 222 -14.17 -6.15 10.44
N GLN A 223 -15.07 -6.79 9.71
CA GLN A 223 -14.97 -8.22 9.39
C GLN A 223 -13.70 -8.50 8.56
N LEU A 224 -13.47 -7.73 7.50
CA LEU A 224 -12.29 -7.86 6.64
C LEU A 224 -10.99 -7.59 7.43
N HIS A 225 -10.97 -6.56 8.27
CA HIS A 225 -9.84 -6.25 9.15
C HIS A 225 -9.49 -7.44 10.06
N LYS A 226 -10.49 -7.99 10.75
CA LYS A 226 -10.29 -9.14 11.65
C LYS A 226 -9.71 -10.34 10.90
N LEU A 227 -10.33 -10.72 9.79
CA LEU A 227 -9.87 -11.83 8.96
C LEU A 227 -8.46 -11.61 8.42
N TYR A 228 -8.14 -10.40 7.98
CA TYR A 228 -6.80 -10.08 7.50
C TYR A 228 -5.73 -10.35 8.56
N TRP A 229 -5.94 -9.94 9.81
CA TRP A 229 -4.99 -10.20 10.89
C TRP A 229 -4.97 -11.67 11.33
N GLU A 230 -6.09 -12.38 11.31
CA GLU A 230 -6.14 -13.83 11.56
C GLU A 230 -5.31 -14.62 10.55
N LYS A 231 -5.30 -14.19 9.27
CA LYS A 231 -4.50 -14.82 8.21
C LYS A 231 -2.98 -14.71 8.41
N HIS A 232 -2.49 -13.83 9.26
CA HIS A 232 -1.06 -13.79 9.60
C HIS A 232 -0.57 -15.04 10.34
N SER A 233 -1.48 -15.82 10.92
CA SER A 233 -1.20 -17.12 11.55
C SER A 233 -1.43 -18.30 10.60
N ASP A 234 -1.77 -18.06 9.34
CA ASP A 234 -1.99 -19.08 8.31
C ASP A 234 -0.73 -19.24 7.46
N ASP A 235 -0.13 -20.43 7.44
CA ASP A 235 1.11 -20.74 6.72
C ASP A 235 1.00 -20.52 5.19
N SER A 236 -0.24 -20.50 4.66
CA SER A 236 -0.47 -20.16 3.24
C SER A 236 -0.37 -18.66 2.95
N TRP A 237 -0.47 -17.81 3.98
CA TRP A 237 -0.43 -16.35 3.91
C TRP A 237 0.84 -15.75 4.51
N SER A 238 1.52 -16.47 5.38
CA SER A 238 2.72 -16.02 6.07
C SER A 238 3.88 -16.99 5.88
N THR A 239 5.09 -16.54 6.14
CA THR A 239 6.28 -17.38 6.11
C THR A 239 7.08 -17.16 7.38
N SER A 240 7.37 -18.23 8.11
CA SER A 240 8.18 -18.20 9.32
C SER A 240 9.61 -17.73 9.03
N ILE A 241 10.05 -16.68 9.72
CA ILE A 241 11.44 -16.21 9.64
C ILE A 241 12.41 -17.28 10.12
N THR A 242 12.05 -18.00 11.18
CA THR A 242 12.85 -19.09 11.71
C THR A 242 13.06 -20.21 10.68
N ASP A 243 12.02 -20.55 9.93
CA ASP A 243 12.10 -21.59 8.90
C ASP A 243 12.98 -21.14 7.71
N ILE A 244 12.87 -19.86 7.31
CA ILE A 244 13.76 -19.31 6.27
C ILE A 244 15.23 -19.40 6.68
N LEU A 245 15.55 -19.07 7.95
CA LEU A 245 16.92 -19.07 8.45
C LEU A 245 17.47 -20.46 8.74
N SER A 246 16.61 -21.43 9.08
CA SER A 246 16.99 -22.80 9.37
C SER A 246 17.26 -23.64 8.11
N ASN A 247 16.65 -23.29 7.00
CA ASN A 247 16.89 -23.91 5.69
C ASN A 247 18.20 -23.39 5.07
N LYS A 248 19.34 -23.88 5.60
CA LYS A 248 20.69 -23.60 5.10
C LYS A 248 21.03 -24.46 3.89
#